data_d02811bd1b3b20ee29fcd161dad773d0
#
_entry.id   d02811bd1b3b20ee29fcd161dad773d0
#
_cell.length_a   1.000
_cell.length_b   1.000
_cell.length_c   1.000
_cell.angle_alpha   90.00
_cell.angle_beta   90.00
_cell.angle_gamma   90.00
#
_symmetry.space_group_name_H-M   'P 1'
#
loop_
_entity.id
_entity.type
_entity.pdbx_description
1 polymer ?
#
loop_
_entity_poly.entity_id
_entity_poly.type
_entity_poly.pdbx_seq_one_letter_code
_entity_poly.pdbx_strand_id
1 'polypeptide(L)'
;MKKTQFLLVLLVVLQTSFVAAQKVSNIAYRQEQSTIIVSYDLETKTPCKVNLFVSTNGGITWQGPLIKVTGDVGAKIASGSHTITWKVLEEFEELRGDKIQFQVRADGENIETVVIGTQEWTKKNLNVSKYKNGDVIPEVKDPKKWETLTTGAWCYYNNDPKNAAIYGKLYNWYAVNDPRGLAPEGYHIPLENEWRILIDYLGGQTVAGGKMKATGTALWESPNIDATNSSGFIGLPGGCRLNDGTFFSIGNLGLWWSSLEKDTHNAWYLNLYYIAGVANRIDDNKRNGFSVRSLRD
;
A
#
# COMPACT_ATOMS: atom_id res chain seq x y z
N MET A 1 -33.23 43.54 -4.84
CA MET A 1 -31.84 43.13 -5.19
C MET A 1 -31.92 41.76 -5.82
N LYS A 2 -31.68 41.65 -7.14
CA LYS A 2 -31.73 40.40 -7.89
C LYS A 2 -30.43 39.63 -7.63
N LYS A 3 -30.54 38.43 -7.05
CA LYS A 3 -29.40 37.48 -6.91
C LYS A 3 -29.13 36.87 -8.29
N THR A 4 -28.01 37.29 -8.88
CA THR A 4 -27.52 36.69 -10.11
C THR A 4 -26.91 35.30 -9.77
N GLN A 5 -27.55 34.24 -10.22
CA GLN A 5 -26.97 32.90 -10.18
C GLN A 5 -25.95 32.81 -11.32
N PHE A 6 -24.69 32.66 -10.97
CA PHE A 6 -23.65 32.26 -11.93
C PHE A 6 -23.67 30.73 -12.08
N LEU A 7 -24.12 30.26 -13.23
CA LEU A 7 -24.00 28.87 -13.65
C LEU A 7 -22.58 28.69 -14.22
N LEU A 8 -21.67 28.11 -13.43
CA LEU A 8 -20.33 27.77 -13.90
C LEU A 8 -20.40 26.44 -14.65
N VAL A 9 -20.30 26.49 -15.97
CA VAL A 9 -20.16 25.28 -16.81
C VAL A 9 -18.70 24.84 -16.78
N LEU A 10 -18.46 23.65 -16.29
CA LEU A 10 -17.12 23.09 -16.07
C LEU A 10 -16.60 22.34 -17.29
N LEU A 11 -15.36 22.57 -17.62
CA LEU A 11 -14.58 21.87 -18.64
C LEU A 11 -14.16 20.49 -18.09
N VAL A 12 -14.57 19.42 -18.77
CA VAL A 12 -14.20 18.03 -18.46
C VAL A 12 -12.77 17.79 -18.93
N VAL A 13 -11.84 17.53 -18.02
CA VAL A 13 -10.51 17.00 -18.35
C VAL A 13 -10.54 15.49 -18.21
N LEU A 14 -10.56 14.79 -19.35
CA LEU A 14 -10.41 13.34 -19.43
C LEU A 14 -8.94 12.97 -19.18
N GLN A 15 -8.63 12.46 -17.99
CA GLN A 15 -7.42 11.66 -17.79
C GLN A 15 -7.81 10.19 -17.77
N THR A 16 -7.53 9.48 -18.84
CA THR A 16 -7.67 8.03 -18.93
C THR A 16 -6.42 7.36 -18.39
N SER A 17 -6.49 6.83 -17.19
CA SER A 17 -5.51 5.86 -16.69
C SER A 17 -6.06 4.46 -16.95
N PHE A 18 -5.41 3.73 -17.83
CA PHE A 18 -5.76 2.33 -18.11
C PHE A 18 -5.12 1.42 -17.06
N VAL A 19 -5.88 0.89 -16.12
CA VAL A 19 -5.57 -0.37 -15.43
C VAL A 19 -6.86 -1.10 -15.04
N ALA A 20 -6.89 -2.41 -15.29
CA ALA A 20 -8.06 -3.28 -15.35
C ALA A 20 -8.58 -3.79 -14.00
N ALA A 21 -8.94 -2.94 -13.04
CA ALA A 21 -9.72 -3.34 -11.87
C ALA A 21 -10.69 -2.28 -11.34
N GLN A 22 -10.38 -1.00 -11.44
CA GLN A 22 -11.24 0.10 -11.02
C GLN A 22 -11.00 1.30 -11.92
N LYS A 23 -12.07 1.91 -12.37
CA LYS A 23 -12.00 3.12 -13.17
C LYS A 23 -12.91 4.16 -12.56
N VAL A 24 -12.33 5.28 -12.18
CA VAL A 24 -13.07 6.48 -11.82
C VAL A 24 -13.12 7.39 -13.05
N SER A 25 -14.30 7.87 -13.38
CA SER A 25 -14.54 8.73 -14.54
C SER A 25 -15.62 9.77 -14.22
N ASN A 26 -15.84 10.72 -15.15
CA ASN A 26 -16.89 11.72 -15.07
C ASN A 26 -16.89 12.53 -13.76
N ILE A 27 -15.68 12.85 -13.25
CA ILE A 27 -15.56 13.67 -12.04
C ILE A 27 -16.01 15.08 -12.38
N ALA A 28 -17.06 15.54 -11.68
CA ALA A 28 -17.56 16.91 -11.75
C ALA A 28 -17.81 17.44 -10.35
N TYR A 29 -17.81 18.76 -10.17
CA TYR A 29 -18.16 19.33 -8.88
C TYR A 29 -19.01 20.60 -9.02
N ARG A 30 -19.78 20.90 -7.98
CA ARG A 30 -20.52 22.14 -7.82
C ARG A 30 -20.42 22.61 -6.38
N GLN A 31 -20.47 23.91 -6.19
CA GLN A 31 -20.49 24.51 -4.87
C GLN A 31 -21.94 24.85 -4.46
N GLU A 32 -22.30 24.48 -3.25
CA GLU A 32 -23.56 24.85 -2.60
C GLU A 32 -23.23 25.49 -1.24
N GLN A 33 -23.29 26.82 -1.17
CA GLN A 33 -22.91 27.61 0.01
C GLN A 33 -21.46 27.30 0.46
N SER A 34 -21.29 26.70 1.65
CA SER A 34 -19.99 26.30 2.23
C SER A 34 -19.63 24.82 1.93
N THR A 35 -20.42 24.17 1.12
CA THR A 35 -20.24 22.75 0.77
C THR A 35 -19.85 22.60 -0.69
N ILE A 36 -19.02 21.62 -0.99
CA ILE A 36 -18.72 21.19 -2.36
C ILE A 36 -19.26 19.78 -2.55
N ILE A 37 -20.02 19.60 -3.62
CA ILE A 37 -20.57 18.32 -4.03
C ILE A 37 -19.78 17.83 -5.23
N VAL A 38 -19.14 16.68 -5.10
CA VAL A 38 -18.37 16.03 -6.16
C VAL A 38 -19.14 14.81 -6.64
N SER A 39 -19.47 14.75 -7.92
CA SER A 39 -20.02 13.56 -8.58
C SER A 39 -18.96 12.80 -9.34
N TYR A 40 -19.07 11.48 -9.42
CA TYR A 40 -18.16 10.61 -10.17
C TYR A 40 -18.83 9.31 -10.54
N ASP A 41 -18.32 8.63 -11.56
CA ASP A 41 -18.68 7.26 -11.90
C ASP A 41 -17.54 6.31 -11.51
N LEU A 42 -17.90 5.17 -10.93
CA LEU A 42 -17.00 4.12 -10.53
C LEU A 42 -17.35 2.82 -11.26
N GLU A 43 -16.39 2.27 -11.99
CA GLU A 43 -16.45 0.92 -12.52
C GLU A 43 -15.53 0.03 -11.67
N THR A 44 -16.08 -0.96 -10.97
CA THR A 44 -15.33 -1.92 -10.16
C THR A 44 -16.02 -3.28 -10.14
N LYS A 45 -15.23 -4.35 -10.05
CA LYS A 45 -15.76 -5.73 -9.90
C LYS A 45 -16.13 -6.07 -8.45
N THR A 46 -15.52 -5.41 -7.49
CA THR A 46 -15.76 -5.59 -6.06
C THR A 46 -15.85 -4.22 -5.39
N PRO A 47 -16.70 -4.06 -4.35
CA PRO A 47 -16.74 -2.81 -3.60
C PRO A 47 -15.35 -2.42 -3.09
N CYS A 48 -14.98 -1.16 -3.25
CA CYS A 48 -13.66 -0.64 -2.92
C CYS A 48 -13.73 0.54 -1.94
N LYS A 49 -12.58 1.00 -1.47
CA LYS A 49 -12.48 2.24 -0.70
C LYS A 49 -12.33 3.40 -1.67
N VAL A 50 -13.11 4.46 -1.44
CA VAL A 50 -13.03 5.71 -2.21
C VAL A 50 -12.59 6.84 -1.30
N ASN A 51 -11.66 7.64 -1.78
CA ASN A 51 -11.14 8.83 -1.10
C ASN A 51 -11.22 10.05 -2.02
N LEU A 52 -11.45 11.24 -1.42
CA LEU A 52 -11.48 12.52 -2.13
C LEU A 52 -10.23 13.34 -1.80
N PHE A 53 -9.66 13.96 -2.82
CA PHE A 53 -8.51 14.88 -2.72
C PHE A 53 -8.83 16.18 -3.44
N VAL A 54 -8.23 17.29 -2.99
CA VAL A 54 -8.32 18.61 -3.63
C VAL A 54 -6.94 19.12 -4.01
N SER A 55 -6.86 19.78 -5.16
CA SER A 55 -5.72 20.58 -5.58
C SER A 55 -6.15 22.03 -5.78
N THR A 56 -5.34 22.97 -5.31
CA THR A 56 -5.55 24.42 -5.51
C THR A 56 -4.64 25.03 -6.58
N ASN A 57 -3.76 24.20 -7.17
CA ASN A 57 -2.74 24.63 -8.14
C ASN A 57 -2.77 23.84 -9.47
N GLY A 58 -3.95 23.38 -9.87
CA GLY A 58 -4.16 22.71 -11.15
C GLY A 58 -3.63 21.27 -11.21
N GLY A 59 -3.63 20.55 -10.07
CA GLY A 59 -3.22 19.17 -10.01
C GLY A 59 -1.72 18.94 -9.80
N ILE A 60 -0.94 20.01 -9.53
CA ILE A 60 0.51 19.88 -9.26
C ILE A 60 0.73 19.23 -7.88
N THR A 61 -0.03 19.64 -6.87
CA THR A 61 -0.04 19.02 -5.55
C THR A 61 -1.47 18.73 -5.11
N TRP A 62 -1.63 17.67 -4.30
CA TRP A 62 -2.91 17.21 -3.81
C TRP A 62 -2.93 17.18 -2.29
N GLN A 63 -4.01 17.69 -1.70
CA GLN A 63 -4.30 17.65 -0.28
C GLN A 63 -5.40 16.62 -0.02
N GLY A 64 -5.24 15.77 1.00
CA GLY A 64 -6.18 14.73 1.35
C GLY A 64 -5.48 13.43 1.78
N PRO A 65 -6.24 12.36 2.08
CA PRO A 65 -7.70 12.30 1.87
C PRO A 65 -8.46 13.30 2.73
N LEU A 66 -9.47 13.96 2.15
CA LEU A 66 -10.34 14.88 2.87
C LEU A 66 -11.18 14.11 3.89
N ILE A 67 -11.31 14.65 5.10
CA ILE A 67 -11.93 13.95 6.25
C ILE A 67 -13.35 14.46 6.60
N LYS A 68 -13.69 15.69 6.21
CA LYS A 68 -15.02 16.27 6.44
C LYS A 68 -15.97 15.99 5.28
N VAL A 69 -15.96 14.75 4.82
CA VAL A 69 -16.72 14.24 3.69
C VAL A 69 -17.81 13.26 4.12
N THR A 70 -18.92 13.26 3.37
CA THR A 70 -20.06 12.34 3.54
C THR A 70 -20.57 11.87 2.18
N GLY A 71 -21.47 10.88 2.15
CA GLY A 71 -21.99 10.28 0.92
C GLY A 71 -21.18 9.07 0.48
N ASP A 72 -21.01 8.89 -0.83
CA ASP A 72 -20.38 7.70 -1.41
C ASP A 72 -18.83 7.82 -1.38
N VAL A 73 -18.29 7.79 -0.17
CA VAL A 73 -16.86 7.90 0.17
C VAL A 73 -16.54 6.95 1.33
N GLY A 74 -15.29 6.52 1.44
CA GLY A 74 -14.87 5.52 2.42
C GLY A 74 -14.99 4.10 1.90
N ALA A 75 -15.21 3.13 2.78
CA ALA A 75 -15.17 1.71 2.45
C ALA A 75 -16.45 1.21 1.75
N LYS A 76 -16.31 0.13 0.94
CA LYS A 76 -17.40 -0.64 0.35
C LYS A 76 -18.26 0.13 -0.67
N ILE A 77 -17.67 1.03 -1.42
CA ILE A 77 -18.36 1.69 -2.54
C ILE A 77 -18.40 0.72 -3.72
N ALA A 78 -19.59 0.42 -4.21
CA ALA A 78 -19.83 -0.48 -5.34
C ALA A 78 -19.71 0.27 -6.68
N SER A 79 -19.81 -0.46 -7.80
CA SER A 79 -19.89 0.14 -9.14
C SER A 79 -21.16 0.97 -9.29
N GLY A 80 -21.08 2.14 -9.94
CA GLY A 80 -22.21 3.04 -10.16
C GLY A 80 -21.82 4.51 -10.25
N SER A 81 -22.87 5.36 -10.33
CA SER A 81 -22.72 6.83 -10.23
C SER A 81 -22.88 7.26 -8.78
N HIS A 82 -22.01 8.12 -8.32
CA HIS A 82 -21.82 8.43 -6.92
C HIS A 82 -21.69 9.92 -6.66
N THR A 83 -21.90 10.30 -5.39
CA THR A 83 -21.80 11.69 -4.94
C THR A 83 -21.11 11.77 -3.58
N ILE A 84 -20.12 12.64 -3.46
CA ILE A 84 -19.43 12.99 -2.21
C ILE A 84 -19.79 14.44 -1.86
N THR A 85 -20.15 14.68 -0.63
CA THR A 85 -20.38 16.03 -0.07
C THR A 85 -19.23 16.38 0.86
N TRP A 86 -18.51 17.46 0.58
CA TRP A 86 -17.40 17.95 1.39
C TRP A 86 -17.75 19.26 2.07
N LYS A 87 -17.65 19.30 3.39
CA LYS A 87 -17.86 20.48 4.21
C LYS A 87 -16.55 21.27 4.38
N VAL A 88 -16.27 22.15 3.45
CA VAL A 88 -14.98 22.82 3.30
C VAL A 88 -14.55 23.54 4.58
N LEU A 89 -15.44 24.35 5.15
CA LEU A 89 -15.11 25.21 6.31
C LEU A 89 -15.02 24.42 7.65
N GLU A 90 -15.37 23.14 7.67
CA GLU A 90 -15.11 22.28 8.82
C GLU A 90 -13.69 21.66 8.79
N GLU A 91 -12.96 21.79 7.65
CA GLU A 91 -11.63 21.22 7.45
C GLU A 91 -10.57 22.27 7.10
N PHE A 92 -10.96 23.33 6.41
CA PHE A 92 -10.10 24.44 6.00
C PHE A 92 -10.73 25.77 6.43
N GLU A 93 -9.95 26.72 6.92
CA GLU A 93 -10.45 28.08 7.21
C GLU A 93 -10.94 28.76 5.93
N GLU A 94 -10.27 28.52 4.83
CA GLU A 94 -10.65 28.96 3.49
C GLU A 94 -10.05 28.03 2.43
N LEU A 95 -10.71 27.92 1.28
CA LEU A 95 -10.17 27.24 0.10
C LEU A 95 -9.87 28.32 -0.96
N ARG A 96 -8.59 28.62 -1.16
CA ARG A 96 -8.12 29.56 -2.19
C ARG A 96 -7.28 28.86 -3.24
N GLY A 97 -7.48 29.23 -4.50
CA GLY A 97 -6.67 28.76 -5.62
C GLY A 97 -7.28 29.14 -6.95
N ASP A 98 -6.45 29.44 -7.93
CA ASP A 98 -6.89 29.83 -9.26
C ASP A 98 -7.34 28.67 -10.13
N LYS A 99 -6.95 27.46 -9.75
CA LYS A 99 -7.19 26.21 -10.50
C LYS A 99 -7.55 25.07 -9.55
N ILE A 100 -8.72 25.17 -8.92
CA ILE A 100 -9.21 24.12 -8.02
C ILE A 100 -9.61 22.90 -8.85
N GLN A 101 -9.10 21.73 -8.45
CA GLN A 101 -9.41 20.42 -9.03
C GLN A 101 -9.69 19.40 -7.95
N PHE A 102 -10.52 18.41 -8.26
CA PHE A 102 -10.82 17.29 -7.39
C PHE A 102 -10.33 16.00 -8.02
N GLN A 103 -9.77 15.12 -7.20
CA GLN A 103 -9.40 13.77 -7.57
C GLN A 103 -10.15 12.79 -6.67
N VAL A 104 -10.89 11.88 -7.27
CA VAL A 104 -11.47 10.73 -6.59
C VAL A 104 -10.56 9.53 -6.84
N ARG A 105 -10.05 8.93 -5.77
CA ARG A 105 -9.22 7.72 -5.85
C ARG A 105 -10.03 6.56 -5.32
N ALA A 106 -10.11 5.48 -6.11
CA ALA A 106 -10.72 4.23 -5.75
C ALA A 106 -9.62 3.18 -5.52
N ASP A 107 -9.52 2.70 -4.29
CA ASP A 107 -8.55 1.67 -3.92
C ASP A 107 -9.22 0.29 -4.01
N GLY A 108 -8.61 -0.67 -4.72
CA GLY A 108 -9.20 -1.97 -5.09
C GLY A 108 -9.56 -2.92 -3.96
N GLU A 109 -8.95 -2.70 -2.82
CA GLU A 109 -9.29 -3.36 -1.56
C GLU A 109 -9.30 -2.27 -0.47
N ASN A 110 -9.98 -2.55 0.64
CA ASN A 110 -9.89 -1.70 1.83
C ASN A 110 -8.52 -1.90 2.48
N ILE A 111 -7.49 -1.31 1.87
CA ILE A 111 -6.11 -1.45 2.34
C ILE A 111 -5.93 -0.60 3.60
N GLU A 112 -5.76 -1.27 4.72
CA GLU A 112 -5.44 -0.60 5.98
C GLU A 112 -4.01 -0.06 5.91
N THR A 113 -3.86 1.25 6.16
CA THR A 113 -2.58 1.96 6.11
C THR A 113 -2.24 2.64 7.43
N VAL A 114 -0.98 3.04 7.55
CA VAL A 114 -0.46 3.89 8.63
C VAL A 114 0.51 4.91 8.03
N VAL A 115 0.39 6.15 8.47
CA VAL A 115 1.34 7.21 8.12
C VAL A 115 2.48 7.20 9.13
N ILE A 116 3.71 7.08 8.65
CA ILE A 116 4.94 7.11 9.45
C ILE A 116 5.88 8.14 8.83
N GLY A 117 6.03 9.27 9.49
CA GLY A 117 6.71 10.43 8.91
C GLY A 117 5.95 10.96 7.69
N THR A 118 6.61 10.97 6.54
CA THR A 118 6.04 11.40 5.26
C THR A 118 5.54 10.24 4.40
N GLN A 119 5.58 9.00 4.90
CA GLN A 119 5.29 7.78 4.16
C GLN A 119 4.00 7.13 4.65
N GLU A 120 3.15 6.65 3.73
CA GLU A 120 1.93 5.90 4.05
C GLU A 120 2.11 4.42 3.69
N TRP A 121 2.26 3.57 4.72
CA TRP A 121 2.56 2.15 4.62
C TRP A 121 1.32 1.28 4.77
N THR A 122 1.22 0.17 4.03
CA THR A 122 0.21 -0.85 4.30
C THR A 122 0.48 -1.52 5.66
N LYS A 123 -0.57 -1.76 6.48
CA LYS A 123 -0.45 -2.44 7.79
C LYS A 123 -0.29 -3.95 7.66
N LYS A 124 -0.74 -4.54 6.56
CA LYS A 124 -0.68 -5.98 6.29
C LYS A 124 0.34 -6.29 5.20
N ASN A 125 0.94 -7.46 5.29
CA ASN A 125 1.74 -7.99 4.21
C ASN A 125 0.86 -8.29 2.99
N LEU A 126 1.43 -8.14 1.81
CA LEU A 126 0.76 -8.40 0.54
C LEU A 126 0.31 -9.87 0.45
N ASN A 127 -0.90 -10.09 -0.08
CA ASN A 127 -1.49 -11.42 -0.22
C ASN A 127 -2.17 -11.62 -1.59
N VAL A 128 -1.65 -10.98 -2.64
CA VAL A 128 -2.20 -11.06 -3.99
C VAL A 128 -1.66 -12.28 -4.75
N SER A 129 -2.45 -12.82 -5.67
CA SER A 129 -2.05 -13.92 -6.57
C SER A 129 -2.07 -13.50 -8.05
N LYS A 130 -2.21 -12.20 -8.29
CA LYS A 130 -2.20 -11.62 -9.64
C LYS A 130 -1.39 -10.33 -9.64
N TYR A 131 -0.76 -10.05 -10.76
CA TYR A 131 -0.18 -8.75 -11.06
C TYR A 131 -1.26 -7.69 -11.35
N LYS A 132 -0.89 -6.41 -11.38
CA LYS A 132 -1.82 -5.30 -11.69
C LYS A 132 -2.58 -5.50 -13.01
N ASN A 133 -1.94 -6.07 -14.02
CA ASN A 133 -2.57 -6.35 -15.32
C ASN A 133 -3.56 -7.52 -15.31
N GLY A 134 -3.70 -8.24 -14.17
CA GLY A 134 -4.59 -9.38 -14.00
C GLY A 134 -3.95 -10.76 -14.26
N ASP A 135 -2.72 -10.83 -14.75
CA ASP A 135 -1.99 -12.07 -14.96
C ASP A 135 -1.77 -12.81 -13.64
N VAL A 136 -1.90 -14.12 -13.66
CA VAL A 136 -1.71 -14.97 -12.48
C VAL A 136 -0.23 -15.08 -12.15
N ILE A 137 0.12 -14.89 -10.88
CA ILE A 137 1.43 -15.21 -10.31
C ILE A 137 1.38 -16.68 -9.88
N PRO A 138 2.27 -17.55 -10.36
CA PRO A 138 2.26 -18.96 -10.01
C PRO A 138 2.46 -19.21 -8.51
N GLU A 139 1.63 -20.07 -7.92
CA GLU A 139 1.92 -20.68 -6.62
C GLU A 139 2.87 -21.87 -6.83
N VAL A 140 4.05 -21.83 -6.23
CA VAL A 140 5.06 -22.91 -6.38
C VAL A 140 5.33 -23.56 -5.02
N LYS A 141 4.79 -24.77 -4.80
CA LYS A 141 4.95 -25.56 -3.57
C LYS A 141 6.18 -26.47 -3.59
N ASP A 142 6.47 -27.03 -4.74
CA ASP A 142 7.59 -27.98 -4.93
C ASP A 142 8.94 -27.28 -4.69
N PRO A 143 9.79 -27.78 -3.78
CA PRO A 143 11.08 -27.14 -3.47
C PRO A 143 12.06 -27.19 -4.65
N LYS A 144 12.10 -28.28 -5.44
CA LYS A 144 13.00 -28.37 -6.59
C LYS A 144 12.61 -27.42 -7.71
N LYS A 145 11.30 -27.18 -7.90
CA LYS A 145 10.82 -26.14 -8.83
C LYS A 145 11.19 -24.75 -8.31
N TRP A 146 11.04 -24.50 -7.00
CA TRP A 146 11.39 -23.23 -6.39
C TRP A 146 12.87 -22.88 -6.58
N GLU A 147 13.77 -23.84 -6.36
CA GLU A 147 15.21 -23.70 -6.48
C GLU A 147 15.67 -23.22 -7.87
N THR A 148 14.91 -23.54 -8.92
CA THR A 148 15.26 -23.21 -10.30
C THR A 148 14.51 -22.00 -10.87
N LEU A 149 13.70 -21.30 -10.05
CA LEU A 149 12.92 -20.17 -10.53
C LEU A 149 13.77 -18.99 -11.00
N THR A 150 13.38 -18.46 -12.15
CA THR A 150 13.89 -17.20 -12.72
C THR A 150 12.76 -16.24 -13.07
N THR A 151 11.53 -16.59 -12.71
CA THR A 151 10.31 -15.80 -12.92
C THR A 151 9.54 -15.65 -11.61
N GLY A 152 8.60 -14.69 -11.58
CA GLY A 152 7.80 -14.42 -10.39
C GLY A 152 6.99 -15.62 -9.92
N ALA A 153 7.04 -15.87 -8.61
CA ALA A 153 6.30 -16.92 -7.92
C ALA A 153 6.02 -16.53 -6.47
N TRP A 154 5.05 -17.23 -5.87
CA TRP A 154 4.73 -17.11 -4.46
C TRP A 154 4.42 -18.47 -3.82
N CYS A 155 4.48 -18.51 -2.48
CA CYS A 155 3.97 -19.60 -1.66
C CYS A 155 3.45 -19.05 -0.33
N TYR A 156 2.75 -19.88 0.44
CA TYR A 156 2.56 -19.64 1.87
C TYR A 156 3.72 -20.24 2.67
N TYR A 157 3.96 -19.74 3.88
CA TYR A 157 4.93 -20.39 4.77
C TYR A 157 4.50 -21.84 5.02
N ASN A 158 5.43 -22.79 4.91
CA ASN A 158 5.20 -24.25 4.95
C ASN A 158 4.13 -24.74 3.94
N ASN A 159 3.85 -23.97 2.89
CA ASN A 159 2.76 -24.24 1.94
C ASN A 159 1.37 -24.38 2.60
N ASP A 160 1.20 -23.87 3.83
CA ASP A 160 -0.05 -23.92 4.58
C ASP A 160 -0.87 -22.63 4.34
N PRO A 161 -2.06 -22.72 3.71
CA PRO A 161 -2.91 -21.56 3.44
C PRO A 161 -3.45 -20.88 4.72
N LYS A 162 -3.40 -21.55 5.88
CA LYS A 162 -3.77 -20.95 7.17
C LYS A 162 -2.87 -19.76 7.52
N ASN A 163 -1.63 -19.75 7.04
CA ASN A 163 -0.68 -18.66 7.22
C ASN A 163 -1.06 -17.40 6.42
N ALA A 164 -1.92 -17.50 5.41
CA ALA A 164 -2.34 -16.41 4.55
C ALA A 164 -2.98 -15.24 5.31
N ALA A 165 -3.86 -15.56 6.27
CA ALA A 165 -4.62 -14.55 7.02
C ALA A 165 -3.74 -13.74 7.99
N ILE A 166 -2.63 -14.32 8.45
CA ILE A 166 -1.73 -13.72 9.44
C ILE A 166 -0.54 -13.07 8.74
N TYR A 167 0.19 -13.83 7.94
CA TYR A 167 1.49 -13.43 7.41
C TYR A 167 1.45 -12.99 5.93
N GLY A 168 0.33 -13.24 5.23
CA GLY A 168 0.27 -13.04 3.78
C GLY A 168 1.05 -14.12 3.01
N LYS A 169 1.55 -13.76 1.83
CA LYS A 169 2.35 -14.62 0.96
C LYS A 169 3.83 -14.29 1.05
N LEU A 170 4.65 -15.28 0.76
CA LEU A 170 6.08 -15.13 0.50
C LEU A 170 6.28 -15.09 -1.02
N TYR A 171 6.87 -14.03 -1.53
CA TYR A 171 7.16 -13.83 -2.95
C TYR A 171 8.66 -13.92 -3.19
N ASN A 172 9.07 -14.53 -4.32
CA ASN A 172 10.45 -14.36 -4.77
C ASN A 172 10.64 -12.94 -5.35
N TRP A 173 11.88 -12.48 -5.44
CA TRP A 173 12.15 -11.12 -5.91
C TRP A 173 11.76 -10.91 -7.39
N TYR A 174 11.75 -11.95 -8.20
CA TYR A 174 11.27 -11.88 -9.58
C TYR A 174 9.79 -11.46 -9.67
N ALA A 175 8.96 -11.82 -8.68
CA ALA A 175 7.59 -11.33 -8.60
C ALA A 175 7.54 -9.85 -8.17
N VAL A 176 8.45 -9.44 -7.27
CA VAL A 176 8.54 -8.06 -6.75
C VAL A 176 8.90 -7.07 -7.87
N ASN A 177 9.85 -7.44 -8.73
CA ASN A 177 10.36 -6.57 -9.80
C ASN A 177 9.74 -6.87 -11.19
N ASP A 178 8.63 -7.59 -11.22
CA ASP A 178 7.95 -7.88 -12.49
C ASP A 178 7.31 -6.61 -13.07
N PRO A 179 7.55 -6.28 -14.36
CA PRO A 179 7.02 -5.06 -14.98
C PRO A 179 5.49 -5.01 -15.04
N ARG A 180 4.80 -6.14 -14.86
CA ARG A 180 3.34 -6.18 -14.73
C ARG A 180 2.82 -5.60 -13.41
N GLY A 181 3.70 -5.34 -12.45
CA GLY A 181 3.43 -4.68 -11.18
C GLY A 181 2.78 -5.60 -10.14
N LEU A 182 3.45 -5.76 -8.98
CA LEU A 182 2.97 -6.59 -7.87
C LEU A 182 2.11 -5.81 -6.87
N ALA A 183 2.46 -4.56 -6.58
CA ALA A 183 1.76 -3.73 -5.60
C ALA A 183 0.33 -3.38 -6.08
N PRO A 184 -0.62 -3.16 -5.16
CA PRO A 184 -1.95 -2.66 -5.50
C PRO A 184 -1.91 -1.30 -6.21
N GLU A 185 -3.02 -0.92 -6.84
CA GLU A 185 -3.15 0.39 -7.49
C GLU A 185 -2.96 1.55 -6.50
N GLY A 186 -2.21 2.58 -6.89
CA GLY A 186 -1.83 3.70 -6.03
C GLY A 186 -0.74 3.36 -5.00
N TYR A 187 -0.08 2.21 -5.18
CA TYR A 187 1.03 1.75 -4.34
C TYR A 187 2.17 1.18 -5.18
N HIS A 188 3.36 1.22 -4.60
CA HIS A 188 4.54 0.53 -5.13
C HIS A 188 5.22 -0.33 -4.06
N ILE A 189 6.12 -1.22 -4.49
CA ILE A 189 6.98 -1.96 -3.57
C ILE A 189 8.15 -1.04 -3.20
N PRO A 190 8.44 -0.86 -1.90
CA PRO A 190 9.42 0.13 -1.45
C PRO A 190 10.81 -0.11 -2.03
N LEU A 191 11.46 0.98 -2.42
CA LEU A 191 12.88 1.03 -2.72
C LEU A 191 13.71 0.94 -1.43
N GLU A 192 14.99 0.63 -1.55
CA GLU A 192 15.92 0.56 -0.40
C GLU A 192 16.03 1.90 0.35
N ASN A 193 16.06 3.01 -0.38
CA ASN A 193 16.12 4.34 0.22
C ASN A 193 14.83 4.71 0.98
N GLU A 194 13.67 4.17 0.61
CA GLU A 194 12.41 4.41 1.31
C GLU A 194 12.34 3.65 2.63
N TRP A 195 12.91 2.44 2.70
CA TRP A 195 13.17 1.76 3.96
C TRP A 195 14.13 2.56 4.85
N ARG A 196 15.16 3.20 4.27
CA ARG A 196 16.07 4.07 5.01
C ARG A 196 15.35 5.28 5.58
N ILE A 197 14.52 5.97 4.80
CA ILE A 197 13.70 7.11 5.27
C ILE A 197 12.83 6.70 6.48
N LEU A 198 12.16 5.55 6.40
CA LEU A 198 11.39 5.01 7.51
C LEU A 198 12.24 4.78 8.76
N ILE A 199 13.37 4.10 8.61
CA ILE A 199 14.30 3.78 9.71
C ILE A 199 14.84 5.05 10.35
N ASP A 200 15.27 6.02 9.56
CA ASP A 200 15.83 7.30 10.03
C ASP A 200 14.75 8.10 10.81
N TYR A 201 13.52 8.16 10.30
CA TYR A 201 12.40 8.79 11.00
C TYR A 201 12.10 8.13 12.34
N LEU A 202 12.24 6.82 12.43
CA LEU A 202 12.03 6.05 13.66
C LEU A 202 13.20 6.15 14.67
N GLY A 203 14.24 6.91 14.37
CA GLY A 203 15.39 7.16 15.26
C GLY A 203 16.62 6.33 14.96
N GLY A 204 16.70 5.77 13.77
CA GLY A 204 17.85 5.05 13.25
C GLY A 204 17.80 3.54 13.45
N GLN A 205 18.76 2.87 12.81
CA GLN A 205 18.81 1.41 12.67
C GLN A 205 18.69 0.64 13.99
N THR A 206 19.30 1.13 15.05
CA THR A 206 19.43 0.43 16.35
C THR A 206 18.11 0.35 17.13
N VAL A 207 17.15 1.24 16.85
CA VAL A 207 15.88 1.33 17.62
C VAL A 207 14.63 1.16 16.76
N ALA A 208 14.75 1.35 15.44
CA ALA A 208 13.60 1.33 14.54
C ALA A 208 12.89 -0.02 14.55
N GLY A 209 13.62 -1.13 14.64
CA GLY A 209 13.05 -2.47 14.64
C GLY A 209 12.09 -2.71 15.80
N GLY A 210 12.43 -2.27 17.00
CA GLY A 210 11.54 -2.35 18.17
C GLY A 210 10.25 -1.55 17.96
N LYS A 211 10.33 -0.37 17.34
CA LYS A 211 9.17 0.45 17.02
C LYS A 211 8.29 -0.12 15.90
N MET A 212 8.85 -0.96 15.05
CA MET A 212 8.15 -1.57 13.91
C MET A 212 7.53 -2.93 14.24
N LYS A 213 8.14 -3.74 15.11
CA LYS A 213 7.63 -5.08 15.46
C LYS A 213 6.29 -5.03 16.15
N ALA A 214 5.38 -5.94 15.81
CA ALA A 214 4.18 -6.22 16.58
C ALA A 214 4.56 -6.62 18.01
N THR A 215 3.78 -6.17 19.00
CA THR A 215 4.04 -6.42 20.41
C THR A 215 3.66 -7.83 20.86
N GLY A 216 4.23 -8.27 21.99
CA GLY A 216 3.95 -9.56 22.61
C GLY A 216 4.63 -10.72 21.92
N THR A 217 4.32 -11.92 22.44
CA THR A 217 4.94 -13.19 22.02
C THR A 217 3.93 -14.20 21.47
N ALA A 218 2.74 -13.72 21.06
CA ALA A 218 1.75 -14.58 20.42
C ALA A 218 2.17 -15.04 19.01
N LEU A 219 2.92 -14.18 18.30
CA LEU A 219 3.43 -14.46 16.95
C LEU A 219 4.95 -14.42 16.93
N TRP A 220 5.56 -13.44 17.59
CA TRP A 220 7.01 -13.39 17.78
C TRP A 220 7.44 -14.35 18.90
N GLU A 221 8.54 -15.05 18.70
CA GLU A 221 9.18 -15.81 19.77
C GLU A 221 9.66 -14.90 20.91
N SER A 222 9.72 -15.45 22.14
CA SER A 222 10.27 -14.76 23.28
C SER A 222 11.78 -14.59 23.15
N PRO A 223 12.35 -13.41 23.52
CA PRO A 223 11.75 -12.32 24.32
C PRO A 223 11.11 -11.19 23.51
N ASN A 224 11.14 -11.18 22.17
CA ASN A 224 10.68 -10.09 21.30
C ASN A 224 11.19 -8.71 21.77
N ILE A 225 12.52 -8.58 21.89
CA ILE A 225 13.21 -7.46 22.50
C ILE A 225 12.80 -6.12 21.87
N ASP A 226 12.51 -5.12 22.75
CA ASP A 226 12.15 -3.73 22.41
C ASP A 226 10.88 -3.56 21.57
N ALA A 227 10.07 -4.59 21.38
CA ALA A 227 8.86 -4.51 20.55
C ALA A 227 7.79 -3.63 21.18
N THR A 228 7.58 -2.44 20.62
CA THR A 228 6.58 -1.47 21.07
C THR A 228 5.46 -1.23 20.05
N ASN A 229 5.73 -1.53 18.76
CA ASN A 229 4.87 -1.16 17.63
C ASN A 229 4.43 0.31 17.62
N SER A 230 5.22 1.19 18.22
CA SER A 230 4.87 2.62 18.33
C SER A 230 4.75 3.33 16.99
N SER A 231 5.31 2.76 15.92
CA SER A 231 5.13 3.24 14.54
C SER A 231 3.77 2.85 13.93
N GLY A 232 3.08 1.83 14.46
CA GLY A 232 1.89 1.24 13.86
C GLY A 232 2.16 0.41 12.61
N PHE A 233 3.43 0.09 12.29
CA PHE A 233 3.82 -0.72 11.15
C PHE A 233 3.33 -2.18 11.26
N ILE A 234 3.23 -2.73 12.46
CA ILE A 234 2.80 -4.10 12.77
C ILE A 234 3.65 -5.12 12.00
N GLY A 235 4.97 -5.05 12.17
CA GLY A 235 5.91 -6.00 11.57
C GLY A 235 5.73 -7.40 12.18
N LEU A 236 5.41 -8.39 11.35
CA LEU A 236 5.13 -9.78 11.78
C LEU A 236 6.30 -10.72 11.43
N PRO A 237 6.56 -11.75 12.24
CA PRO A 237 7.65 -12.72 12.05
C PRO A 237 7.23 -13.81 11.07
N GLY A 238 6.97 -13.46 9.81
CA GLY A 238 6.50 -14.39 8.79
C GLY A 238 7.53 -15.42 8.32
N GLY A 239 8.79 -15.31 8.78
CA GLY A 239 9.88 -16.15 8.30
C GLY A 239 10.14 -15.98 6.81
N CYS A 240 10.73 -17.01 6.21
CA CYS A 240 11.07 -17.02 4.79
C CYS A 240 11.00 -18.41 4.18
N ARG A 241 11.06 -18.46 2.86
CA ARG A 241 11.46 -19.62 2.09
C ARG A 241 12.82 -19.36 1.48
N LEU A 242 13.79 -20.25 1.70
CA LEU A 242 15.13 -20.12 1.14
C LEU A 242 15.17 -20.51 -0.34
N ASN A 243 16.24 -20.16 -1.01
CA ASN A 243 16.43 -20.43 -2.45
C ASN A 243 16.48 -21.92 -2.81
N ASP A 244 16.77 -22.81 -1.84
CA ASP A 244 16.70 -24.27 -1.97
C ASP A 244 15.28 -24.84 -1.77
N GLY A 245 14.31 -23.95 -1.50
CA GLY A 245 12.91 -24.31 -1.28
C GLY A 245 12.55 -24.70 0.15
N THR A 246 13.48 -24.68 1.11
CA THR A 246 13.21 -24.92 2.53
C THR A 246 12.61 -23.69 3.22
N PHE A 247 11.86 -23.91 4.31
CA PHE A 247 11.26 -22.81 5.10
C PHE A 247 12.07 -22.57 6.36
N PHE A 248 12.19 -21.31 6.76
CA PHE A 248 13.03 -20.92 7.88
C PHE A 248 12.46 -19.77 8.71
N SER A 249 12.58 -19.88 10.03
CA SER A 249 12.46 -18.77 11.02
C SER A 249 11.10 -18.05 11.11
N ILE A 250 9.97 -18.73 10.89
CA ILE A 250 8.68 -18.19 11.36
C ILE A 250 8.74 -18.00 12.89
N GLY A 251 8.17 -16.94 13.39
CA GLY A 251 8.27 -16.55 14.79
C GLY A 251 9.54 -15.76 15.15
N ASN A 252 10.63 -15.93 14.41
CA ASN A 252 11.94 -15.35 14.71
C ASN A 252 12.29 -14.15 13.84
N LEU A 253 11.93 -14.19 12.56
CA LEU A 253 12.30 -13.18 11.56
C LEU A 253 11.09 -12.59 10.84
N GLY A 254 11.06 -11.27 10.73
CA GLY A 254 10.25 -10.55 9.78
C GLY A 254 11.14 -10.03 8.64
N LEU A 255 10.82 -10.40 7.40
CA LEU A 255 11.64 -10.13 6.22
C LEU A 255 10.78 -9.54 5.12
N TRP A 256 11.18 -8.39 4.57
CA TRP A 256 10.42 -7.69 3.53
C TRP A 256 11.32 -7.25 2.39
N TRP A 257 11.00 -7.68 1.17
CA TRP A 257 11.72 -7.27 -0.03
C TRP A 257 11.70 -5.75 -0.24
N SER A 258 12.81 -5.25 -0.76
CA SER A 258 12.87 -4.00 -1.52
C SER A 258 12.75 -4.30 -3.01
N SER A 259 12.23 -3.35 -3.79
CA SER A 259 12.20 -3.46 -5.25
C SER A 259 13.55 -3.19 -5.91
N LEU A 260 14.56 -2.75 -5.15
CA LEU A 260 15.92 -2.51 -5.68
C LEU A 260 16.75 -3.78 -5.67
N GLU A 261 17.29 -4.17 -6.82
CA GLU A 261 18.30 -5.20 -6.88
C GLU A 261 19.65 -4.71 -6.34
N LYS A 262 20.44 -5.63 -5.80
CA LYS A 262 21.83 -5.38 -5.40
C LYS A 262 22.79 -5.70 -6.55
N ASP A 263 22.59 -6.87 -7.15
CA ASP A 263 23.37 -7.41 -8.26
C ASP A 263 22.54 -8.44 -9.06
N THR A 264 23.17 -9.19 -9.95
CA THR A 264 22.48 -10.19 -10.78
C THR A 264 21.79 -11.29 -9.99
N HIS A 265 22.27 -11.62 -8.77
CA HIS A 265 21.78 -12.74 -7.95
C HIS A 265 21.01 -12.29 -6.73
N ASN A 266 21.32 -11.10 -6.18
CA ASN A 266 20.81 -10.64 -4.91
C ASN A 266 19.98 -9.36 -5.04
N ALA A 267 19.08 -9.16 -4.07
CA ALA A 267 18.29 -7.95 -3.93
C ALA A 267 18.20 -7.53 -2.46
N TRP A 268 17.96 -6.23 -2.24
CA TRP A 268 17.85 -5.65 -0.91
C TRP A 268 16.56 -6.05 -0.21
N TYR A 269 16.62 -6.20 1.12
CA TYR A 269 15.46 -6.42 1.99
C TYR A 269 15.65 -5.83 3.38
N LEU A 270 14.54 -5.63 4.08
CA LEU A 270 14.49 -5.26 5.50
C LEU A 270 14.37 -6.52 6.34
N ASN A 271 15.13 -6.59 7.45
CA ASN A 271 15.08 -7.66 8.44
C ASN A 271 14.82 -7.10 9.85
N LEU A 272 13.81 -7.69 10.53
CA LEU A 272 13.56 -7.53 11.96
C LEU A 272 13.75 -8.86 12.65
N TYR A 273 14.34 -8.84 13.86
CA TYR A 273 14.70 -10.06 14.59
C TYR A 273 14.11 -10.04 16.01
N TYR A 274 13.67 -11.20 16.52
CA TYR A 274 12.99 -11.31 17.82
C TYR A 274 13.89 -10.97 19.02
N ILE A 275 15.21 -11.19 18.92
CA ILE A 275 16.18 -10.89 19.99
C ILE A 275 16.85 -9.51 19.88
N ALA A 276 16.37 -8.62 19.03
CA ALA A 276 16.96 -7.31 18.87
C ALA A 276 15.92 -6.24 18.47
N GLY A 277 16.15 -5.00 18.92
CA GLY A 277 15.39 -3.82 18.47
C GLY A 277 15.84 -3.22 17.15
N VAL A 278 16.75 -3.88 16.45
CA VAL A 278 17.41 -3.39 15.23
C VAL A 278 16.56 -3.62 13.99
N ALA A 279 16.61 -2.70 13.04
CA ALA A 279 16.08 -2.85 11.69
C ALA A 279 17.25 -2.87 10.68
N ASN A 280 17.58 -4.05 10.16
CA ASN A 280 18.68 -4.23 9.24
C ASN A 280 18.23 -4.18 7.79
N ARG A 281 18.99 -3.48 6.95
CA ARG A 281 18.86 -3.51 5.49
C ARG A 281 20.04 -4.29 4.95
N ILE A 282 19.75 -5.44 4.39
CA ILE A 282 20.77 -6.39 3.86
C ILE A 282 20.27 -6.97 2.54
N ASP A 283 21.09 -7.71 1.87
CA ASP A 283 20.76 -8.33 0.59
C ASP A 283 20.83 -9.86 0.67
N ASP A 284 20.05 -10.53 -0.18
CA ASP A 284 20.06 -11.97 -0.28
C ASP A 284 19.55 -12.44 -1.66
N ASN A 285 19.60 -13.74 -1.90
CA ASN A 285 19.30 -14.36 -3.17
C ASN A 285 17.85 -14.06 -3.63
N LYS A 286 17.70 -13.61 -4.88
CA LYS A 286 16.42 -13.27 -5.51
C LYS A 286 15.40 -14.40 -5.54
N ARG A 287 15.82 -15.66 -5.38
CA ARG A 287 14.92 -16.82 -5.27
C ARG A 287 14.35 -16.99 -3.87
N ASN A 288 14.90 -16.34 -2.85
CA ASN A 288 14.28 -16.41 -1.52
C ASN A 288 12.84 -15.88 -1.58
N GLY A 289 11.97 -16.47 -0.78
CA GLY A 289 10.59 -16.02 -0.61
C GLY A 289 10.46 -15.20 0.66
N PHE A 290 10.21 -13.89 0.54
CA PHE A 290 9.99 -12.98 1.67
C PHE A 290 8.61 -12.34 1.58
N SER A 291 8.15 -11.78 2.70
CA SER A 291 6.97 -10.93 2.73
C SER A 291 7.18 -9.66 1.90
N VAL A 292 6.09 -9.01 1.58
CA VAL A 292 6.09 -7.72 0.87
C VAL A 292 5.17 -6.75 1.58
N ARG A 293 5.61 -5.52 1.75
CA ARG A 293 4.81 -4.36 2.14
C ARG A 293 4.74 -3.39 0.98
N SER A 294 3.66 -2.64 0.91
CA SER A 294 3.52 -1.61 -0.11
C SER A 294 3.51 -0.22 0.52
N LEU A 295 4.05 0.73 -0.20
CA LEU A 295 4.10 2.15 0.11
C LEU A 295 3.18 2.87 -0.87
N ARG A 296 2.42 3.86 -0.39
CA ARG A 296 1.55 4.67 -1.24
C ARG A 296 2.39 5.60 -2.13
N ASP A 297 1.96 5.77 -3.40
CA ASP A 297 2.59 6.64 -4.41
C ASP A 297 2.46 8.13 -4.08
#